data_a1f51e65d688ae703087f9440e60d33a
#
_entry.id   a1f51e65d688ae703087f9440e60d33a
#
_cell.length_a   1.000
_cell.length_b   1.000
_cell.length_c   1.000
_cell.angle_alpha   90.00
_cell.angle_beta   90.00
_cell.angle_gamma   90.00
#
_symmetry.space_group_name_H-M   'P 1'
#
loop_
_entity.id
_entity.type
_entity.pdbx_description
1 polymer ?
#
loop_
_entity_poly.entity_id
_entity_poly.type
_entity_poly.pdbx_seq_one_letter_code
_entity_poly.pdbx_strand_id
1 'polypeptide(L)'
;MLHRAMEILERGHQALIARYQALGLLQVNNDGEYHSSGGVSYSDELPAAGYDGTPRLCDLWASAESQELAQVSPRMHAAFALAYERRLLEPFGLTGYGCCEDLTLKLQDVLTLPHLRRVSVAPTADVARCAEQIGRRCILSWKPQPAQLVGQWDEGMLRGYLHSARQAA
;
A
#
# COMPACT_ATOMS: atom_id res chain seq x y z
N MET A 1 9.45 -2.48 25.33
CA MET A 1 8.92 -1.09 25.21
C MET A 1 8.30 -0.84 23.83
N LEU A 2 8.99 -1.10 22.73
CA LEU A 2 8.49 -0.82 21.37
C LEU A 2 7.21 -1.59 21.02
N HIS A 3 7.13 -2.89 21.26
CA HIS A 3 5.90 -3.67 21.06
C HIS A 3 4.70 -3.07 21.80
N ARG A 4 4.89 -2.63 23.04
CA ARG A 4 3.80 -1.96 23.80
C ARG A 4 3.33 -0.66 23.14
N ALA A 5 4.23 0.11 22.55
CA ALA A 5 3.86 1.30 21.77
C ALA A 5 3.04 0.92 20.54
N MET A 6 3.49 -0.08 19.78
CA MET A 6 2.77 -0.56 18.61
C MET A 6 1.39 -1.14 18.96
N GLU A 7 1.27 -1.86 20.08
CA GLU A 7 -0.03 -2.36 20.58
C GLU A 7 -0.99 -1.23 20.97
N ILE A 8 -0.49 -0.13 21.49
CA ILE A 8 -1.32 1.05 21.80
C ILE A 8 -1.82 1.69 20.50
N LEU A 9 -0.95 1.86 19.50
CA LEU A 9 -1.31 2.39 18.19
C LEU A 9 -2.33 1.49 17.49
N GLU A 10 -2.09 0.19 17.44
CA GLU A 10 -3.02 -0.77 16.85
C GLU A 10 -4.41 -0.68 17.49
N ARG A 11 -4.49 -0.74 18.81
CA ARG A 11 -5.77 -0.63 19.53
C ARG A 11 -6.47 0.71 19.28
N GLY A 12 -5.69 1.79 19.18
CA GLY A 12 -6.22 3.10 18.84
C GLY A 12 -6.86 3.12 17.44
N HIS A 13 -6.20 2.56 16.44
CA HIS A 13 -6.75 2.44 15.09
C HIS A 13 -7.96 1.53 15.04
N GLN A 14 -7.93 0.36 15.71
CA GLN A 14 -9.09 -0.53 15.80
C GLN A 14 -10.31 0.17 16.41
N ALA A 15 -10.10 0.92 17.51
CA ALA A 15 -11.17 1.68 18.15
C ALA A 15 -11.72 2.79 17.22
N LEU A 16 -10.86 3.45 16.46
CA LEU A 16 -11.27 4.46 15.49
C LEU A 16 -12.09 3.86 14.35
N ILE A 17 -11.65 2.74 13.78
CA ILE A 17 -12.37 2.01 12.73
C ILE A 17 -13.75 1.58 13.24
N ALA A 18 -13.82 0.98 14.43
CA ALA A 18 -15.07 0.58 15.06
C ALA A 18 -16.02 1.79 15.29
N ARG A 19 -15.45 2.94 15.64
CA ARG A 19 -16.21 4.18 15.80
C ARG A 19 -16.80 4.67 14.48
N TYR A 20 -16.04 4.62 13.38
CA TYR A 20 -16.54 5.00 12.06
C TYR A 20 -17.66 4.07 11.60
N GLN A 21 -17.53 2.76 11.82
CA GLN A 21 -18.60 1.80 11.55
C GLN A 21 -19.87 2.13 12.35
N ALA A 22 -19.75 2.32 13.68
CA ALA A 22 -20.87 2.59 14.56
C ALA A 22 -21.61 3.91 14.23
N LEU A 23 -20.90 4.88 13.65
CA LEU A 23 -21.47 6.15 13.24
C LEU A 23 -21.98 6.17 11.80
N GLY A 24 -21.87 5.07 11.06
CA GLY A 24 -22.26 5.01 9.64
C GLY A 24 -21.40 5.91 8.74
N LEU A 25 -20.14 6.14 9.08
CA LEU A 25 -19.23 7.03 8.36
C LEU A 25 -18.37 6.31 7.30
N LEU A 26 -18.55 5.00 7.14
CA LEU A 26 -17.89 4.27 6.08
C LEU A 26 -18.48 4.64 4.72
N GLN A 27 -17.63 4.77 3.73
CA GLN A 27 -18.02 5.04 2.34
C GLN A 27 -17.22 4.14 1.41
N VAL A 28 -17.87 3.57 0.40
CA VAL A 28 -17.17 2.82 -0.65
C VAL A 28 -16.17 3.73 -1.34
N ASN A 29 -14.92 3.26 -1.39
CA ASN A 29 -13.77 3.99 -1.93
C ASN A 29 -13.15 3.26 -3.13
N ASN A 30 -14.00 2.61 -3.94
CA ASN A 30 -13.60 1.87 -5.15
C ASN A 30 -14.07 2.64 -6.39
N ASP A 31 -13.68 3.89 -6.50
CA ASP A 31 -14.21 4.90 -7.43
C ASP A 31 -13.21 5.32 -8.53
N GLY A 32 -11.99 4.75 -8.50
CA GLY A 32 -10.93 5.13 -9.42
C GLY A 32 -10.13 6.36 -8.99
N GLU A 33 -10.48 6.96 -7.86
CA GLU A 33 -9.73 8.08 -7.30
C GLU A 33 -8.46 7.65 -6.59
N TYR A 34 -7.62 8.62 -6.29
CA TYR A 34 -6.35 8.39 -5.61
C TYR A 34 -6.60 8.06 -4.14
N HIS A 35 -6.34 6.81 -3.79
CA HIS A 35 -6.53 6.29 -2.44
C HIS A 35 -5.17 6.05 -1.77
N SER A 36 -4.82 6.83 -0.80
CA SER A 36 -3.53 6.84 -0.13
C SER A 36 -2.35 7.17 -1.06
N SER A 37 -1.17 7.29 -0.51
CA SER A 37 0.08 7.51 -1.25
C SER A 37 0.46 6.35 -2.19
N GLY A 38 -0.24 5.23 -2.11
CA GLY A 38 0.01 4.03 -2.93
C GLY A 38 -0.59 4.05 -4.32
N GLY A 39 -1.56 4.92 -4.62
CA GLY A 39 -2.17 5.06 -5.93
C GLY A 39 -3.70 4.92 -5.96
N VAL A 40 -4.22 4.68 -7.14
CA VAL A 40 -5.66 4.60 -7.44
C VAL A 40 -6.28 3.32 -6.87
N SER A 41 -7.55 3.40 -6.45
CA SER A 41 -8.36 2.28 -5.94
C SER A 41 -9.50 1.98 -6.89
N TYR A 42 -9.34 0.96 -7.72
CA TYR A 42 -10.39 0.45 -8.59
C TYR A 42 -10.25 -1.08 -8.74
N SER A 43 -11.37 -1.77 -8.64
CA SER A 43 -11.48 -3.22 -8.88
C SER A 43 -12.94 -3.57 -9.13
N ASP A 44 -13.19 -4.58 -9.94
CA ASP A 44 -14.50 -5.20 -10.10
C ASP A 44 -14.84 -6.23 -9.00
N GLU A 45 -13.91 -6.43 -8.05
CA GLU A 45 -14.10 -7.29 -6.87
C GLU A 45 -14.82 -6.57 -5.72
N LEU A 46 -14.92 -5.22 -5.75
CA LEU A 46 -15.58 -4.43 -4.73
C LEU A 46 -16.74 -3.62 -5.31
N PRO A 47 -17.81 -3.42 -4.54
CA PRO A 47 -18.05 -3.94 -3.19
C PRO A 47 -18.19 -5.48 -3.17
N ALA A 48 -17.93 -6.08 -2.01
CA ALA A 48 -17.96 -7.53 -1.83
C ALA A 48 -19.38 -8.11 -2.03
N ALA A 49 -19.46 -9.40 -2.29
CA ALA A 49 -20.74 -10.09 -2.46
C ALA A 49 -21.69 -9.87 -1.27
N GLY A 50 -22.97 -9.66 -1.58
CA GLY A 50 -24.00 -9.36 -0.58
C GLY A 50 -23.99 -7.91 -0.07
N TYR A 51 -23.37 -6.99 -0.80
CA TYR A 51 -23.49 -5.55 -0.54
C TYR A 51 -24.93 -5.09 -0.74
N ASP A 52 -25.51 -4.45 0.27
CA ASP A 52 -26.91 -3.99 0.29
C ASP A 52 -27.05 -2.46 0.23
N GLY A 53 -25.97 -1.75 -0.02
CA GLY A 53 -25.93 -0.28 0.01
C GLY A 53 -25.33 0.27 1.32
N THR A 54 -25.12 -0.57 2.35
CA THR A 54 -24.50 -0.17 3.62
C THR A 54 -23.04 -0.65 3.62
N PRO A 55 -22.05 0.26 3.57
CA PRO A 55 -20.66 -0.12 3.49
C PRO A 55 -20.16 -0.88 4.72
N ARG A 56 -19.53 -2.02 4.49
CA ARG A 56 -18.81 -2.82 5.48
C ARG A 56 -17.31 -2.71 5.20
N LEU A 57 -16.45 -3.06 6.14
CA LEU A 57 -15.00 -3.03 5.90
C LEU A 57 -14.57 -3.92 4.71
N CYS A 58 -15.21 -5.06 4.53
CA CYS A 58 -14.95 -5.95 3.40
C CYS A 58 -15.36 -5.37 2.03
N ASP A 59 -16.09 -4.25 2.00
CA ASP A 59 -16.47 -3.54 0.77
C ASP A 59 -15.47 -2.44 0.39
N LEU A 60 -14.41 -2.26 1.19
CA LEU A 60 -13.49 -1.13 1.10
C LEU A 60 -12.06 -1.57 0.80
N TRP A 61 -11.32 -0.63 0.19
CA TRP A 61 -9.87 -0.63 0.20
C TRP A 61 -9.35 -0.09 1.53
N ALA A 62 -8.23 -0.67 1.99
CA ALA A 62 -7.39 -0.08 3.03
C ALA A 62 -5.93 -0.03 2.56
N SER A 63 -5.14 0.84 3.17
CA SER A 63 -3.70 0.89 2.91
C SER A 63 -2.93 1.09 4.20
N ALA A 64 -1.75 0.50 4.25
CA ALA A 64 -0.78 0.72 5.31
C ALA A 64 0.59 1.08 4.72
N GLU A 65 1.41 1.69 5.53
CA GLU A 65 2.76 2.12 5.20
C GLU A 65 3.57 2.33 6.47
N SER A 66 4.88 2.16 6.37
CA SER A 66 5.78 2.38 7.51
C SER A 66 7.02 3.15 7.08
N GLN A 67 6.78 4.29 6.43
CA GLN A 67 7.83 5.17 5.89
C GLN A 67 8.84 5.59 6.97
N GLU A 68 8.41 5.82 8.21
CA GLU A 68 9.26 6.14 9.35
C GLU A 68 10.24 5.01 9.69
N LEU A 69 9.90 3.78 9.31
CA LEU A 69 10.74 2.60 9.48
C LEU A 69 11.50 2.21 8.21
N ALA A 70 11.68 3.13 7.26
CA ALA A 70 12.38 2.86 5.99
C ALA A 70 13.78 2.28 6.22
N GLN A 71 14.51 2.80 7.20
CA GLN A 71 15.91 2.44 7.49
C GLN A 71 16.09 1.20 8.37
N VAL A 72 15.01 0.61 8.91
CA VAL A 72 15.15 -0.61 9.72
C VAL A 72 15.28 -1.86 8.83
N SER A 73 15.91 -2.91 9.36
CA SER A 73 16.05 -4.17 8.65
C SER A 73 14.70 -4.82 8.34
N PRO A 74 14.60 -5.69 7.31
CA PRO A 74 13.37 -6.43 7.00
C PRO A 74 12.78 -7.14 8.22
N ARG A 75 13.63 -7.79 9.02
CA ARG A 75 13.21 -8.48 10.26
C ARG A 75 12.56 -7.52 11.27
N MET A 76 13.13 -6.33 11.45
CA MET A 76 12.56 -5.33 12.37
C MET A 76 11.26 -4.74 11.81
N HIS A 77 11.21 -4.49 10.51
CA HIS A 77 9.99 -4.07 9.82
C HIS A 77 8.87 -5.10 10.00
N ALA A 78 9.15 -6.38 9.75
CA ALA A 78 8.17 -7.45 9.95
C ALA A 78 7.67 -7.52 11.40
N ALA A 79 8.58 -7.36 12.40
CA ALA A 79 8.24 -7.49 13.81
C ALA A 79 7.51 -6.26 14.38
N PHE A 80 7.85 -5.05 13.94
CA PHE A 80 7.38 -3.80 14.56
C PHE A 80 6.41 -2.98 13.70
N ALA A 81 6.22 -3.34 12.42
CA ALA A 81 5.21 -2.76 11.54
C ALA A 81 4.22 -3.84 11.10
N LEU A 82 4.62 -4.72 10.19
CA LEU A 82 3.71 -5.64 9.51
C LEU A 82 2.90 -6.54 10.46
N ALA A 83 3.48 -6.95 11.59
CA ALA A 83 2.77 -7.76 12.57
C ALA A 83 1.51 -7.09 13.13
N TYR A 84 1.51 -5.77 13.21
CA TYR A 84 0.39 -4.95 13.69
C TYR A 84 -0.52 -4.50 12.55
N GLU A 85 0.05 -4.04 11.47
CA GLU A 85 -0.67 -3.60 10.26
C GLU A 85 -1.50 -4.73 9.65
N ARG A 86 -1.00 -5.96 9.65
CA ARG A 86 -1.74 -7.15 9.21
C ARG A 86 -3.10 -7.25 9.86
N ARG A 87 -3.18 -7.10 11.20
CA ARG A 87 -4.44 -7.21 11.95
C ARG A 87 -5.39 -6.04 11.67
N LEU A 88 -4.83 -4.87 11.35
CA LEU A 88 -5.62 -3.71 10.93
C LEU A 88 -6.18 -3.86 9.52
N LEU A 89 -5.42 -4.49 8.61
CA LEU A 89 -5.80 -4.68 7.22
C LEU A 89 -6.75 -5.86 6.99
N GLU A 90 -6.68 -6.89 7.83
CA GLU A 90 -7.39 -8.15 7.65
C GLU A 90 -8.92 -8.03 7.42
N PRO A 91 -9.66 -7.10 8.07
CA PRO A 91 -11.10 -6.99 7.85
C PRO A 91 -11.50 -6.32 6.53
N PHE A 92 -10.54 -5.72 5.79
CA PHE A 92 -10.83 -5.01 4.55
C PHE A 92 -10.84 -5.92 3.34
N GLY A 93 -11.65 -5.55 2.32
CA GLY A 93 -11.82 -6.36 1.14
C GLY A 93 -10.58 -6.43 0.26
N LEU A 94 -9.93 -5.30 0.01
CA LEU A 94 -8.66 -5.22 -0.71
C LEU A 94 -7.69 -4.32 0.02
N THR A 95 -6.39 -4.60 -0.13
CA THR A 95 -5.36 -3.81 0.56
C THR A 95 -4.25 -3.35 -0.37
N GLY A 96 -3.68 -2.20 -0.02
CA GLY A 96 -2.46 -1.66 -0.59
C GLY A 96 -1.37 -1.50 0.47
N TYR A 97 -0.12 -1.53 0.06
CA TYR A 97 1.00 -1.31 0.97
C TYR A 97 2.07 -0.40 0.38
N GLY A 98 2.66 0.42 1.24
CA GLY A 98 3.83 1.25 0.94
C GLY A 98 3.51 2.66 0.51
N CYS A 99 4.50 3.54 0.70
CA CYS A 99 4.47 4.96 0.35
C CYS A 99 5.77 5.38 -0.35
N CYS A 100 6.68 6.01 0.38
CA CYS A 100 7.95 6.52 -0.14
C CYS A 100 9.17 5.72 0.35
N GLU A 101 8.96 4.71 1.18
CA GLU A 101 10.01 3.80 1.64
C GLU A 101 10.41 2.81 0.56
N ASP A 102 11.70 2.52 0.51
CA ASP A 102 12.23 1.44 -0.31
C ASP A 102 11.87 0.07 0.29
N LEU A 103 10.99 -0.64 -0.40
CA LEU A 103 10.52 -1.97 -0.02
C LEU A 103 11.31 -3.12 -0.67
N THR A 104 12.32 -2.84 -1.49
CA THR A 104 13.03 -3.86 -2.28
C THR A 104 13.46 -5.07 -1.45
N LEU A 105 13.98 -4.87 -0.24
CA LEU A 105 14.42 -5.94 0.64
C LEU A 105 13.33 -6.46 1.60
N LYS A 106 12.20 -5.76 1.71
CA LYS A 106 11.10 -6.06 2.65
C LYS A 106 9.91 -6.73 1.97
N LEU A 107 9.93 -6.76 0.66
CA LEU A 107 8.78 -7.08 -0.18
C LEU A 107 8.24 -8.49 0.03
N GLN A 108 9.12 -9.47 0.32
CA GLN A 108 8.68 -10.84 0.59
C GLN A 108 7.75 -10.93 1.81
N ASP A 109 8.03 -10.17 2.86
CA ASP A 109 7.17 -10.09 4.05
C ASP A 109 5.88 -9.33 3.74
N VAL A 110 5.98 -8.21 3.01
CA VAL A 110 4.82 -7.41 2.57
C VAL A 110 3.84 -8.25 1.74
N LEU A 111 4.35 -9.08 0.84
CA LEU A 111 3.53 -9.95 -0.02
C LEU A 111 2.76 -11.05 0.74
N THR A 112 2.96 -11.17 2.04
CA THR A 112 2.18 -12.05 2.91
C THR A 112 0.98 -11.36 3.56
N LEU A 113 0.78 -10.06 3.33
CA LEU A 113 -0.36 -9.31 3.88
C LEU A 113 -1.70 -9.81 3.32
N PRO A 114 -2.78 -9.76 4.11
CA PRO A 114 -4.09 -10.22 3.67
C PRO A 114 -4.63 -9.30 2.57
N HIS A 115 -5.31 -9.89 1.59
CA HIS A 115 -6.02 -9.18 0.51
C HIS A 115 -5.16 -8.18 -0.27
N LEU A 116 -3.83 -8.35 -0.26
CA LEU A 116 -2.91 -7.42 -0.91
C LEU A 116 -3.12 -7.43 -2.43
N ARG A 117 -3.48 -6.28 -2.97
CA ARG A 117 -3.74 -6.09 -4.39
C ARG A 117 -2.78 -5.10 -5.05
N ARG A 118 -2.15 -4.23 -4.27
CA ARG A 118 -1.27 -3.20 -4.78
C ARG A 118 -0.08 -2.97 -3.84
N VAL A 119 1.11 -2.82 -4.43
CA VAL A 119 2.31 -2.38 -3.71
C VAL A 119 2.83 -1.08 -4.32
N SER A 120 3.05 -0.07 -3.49
CA SER A 120 3.72 1.16 -3.88
C SER A 120 5.22 0.93 -3.96
N VAL A 121 5.82 1.21 -5.12
CA VAL A 121 7.25 1.09 -5.37
C VAL A 121 7.83 2.49 -5.45
N ALA A 122 8.63 2.86 -4.44
CA ALA A 122 9.20 4.19 -4.29
C ALA A 122 10.20 4.53 -5.43
N PRO A 123 10.47 5.82 -5.67
CA PRO A 123 11.46 6.24 -6.67
C PRO A 123 12.89 5.73 -6.38
N THR A 124 13.18 5.42 -5.12
CA THR A 124 14.48 4.92 -4.64
C THR A 124 14.61 3.41 -4.67
N ALA A 125 13.50 2.70 -4.89
CA ALA A 125 13.47 1.25 -4.93
C ALA A 125 14.01 0.71 -6.27
N ASP A 126 14.54 -0.51 -6.23
CA ASP A 126 14.90 -1.27 -7.43
C ASP A 126 13.64 -1.84 -8.09
N VAL A 127 13.15 -1.15 -9.13
CA VAL A 127 11.91 -1.47 -9.83
C VAL A 127 11.95 -2.88 -10.41
N ALA A 128 13.06 -3.28 -11.05
CA ALA A 128 13.21 -4.58 -11.68
C ALA A 128 13.11 -5.71 -10.63
N ARG A 129 13.84 -5.55 -9.54
CA ARG A 129 13.83 -6.51 -8.43
C ARG A 129 12.48 -6.57 -7.72
N CYS A 130 11.79 -5.42 -7.59
CA CYS A 130 10.43 -5.39 -7.07
C CYS A 130 9.47 -6.11 -8.00
N ALA A 131 9.54 -5.87 -9.31
CA ALA A 131 8.71 -6.53 -10.31
C ALA A 131 8.90 -8.05 -10.32
N GLU A 132 10.17 -8.50 -10.29
CA GLU A 132 10.49 -9.93 -10.19
C GLU A 132 9.86 -10.57 -8.94
N GLN A 133 9.96 -9.91 -7.80
CA GLN A 133 9.41 -10.43 -6.54
C GLN A 133 7.87 -10.42 -6.53
N ILE A 134 7.24 -9.39 -7.06
CA ILE A 134 5.79 -9.27 -7.15
C ILE A 134 5.22 -10.28 -8.15
N GLY A 135 5.85 -10.45 -9.28
CA GLY A 135 5.36 -11.27 -10.38
C GLY A 135 3.94 -10.85 -10.76
N ARG A 136 3.00 -11.80 -10.71
CA ARG A 136 1.58 -11.56 -11.04
C ARG A 136 0.66 -11.53 -9.81
N ARG A 137 1.22 -11.41 -8.59
CA ARG A 137 0.44 -11.50 -7.35
C ARG A 137 -0.35 -10.25 -7.03
N CYS A 138 0.18 -9.09 -7.37
CA CYS A 138 -0.48 -7.81 -7.14
C CYS A 138 0.03 -6.74 -8.13
N ILE A 139 -0.61 -5.58 -8.12
CA ILE A 139 -0.26 -4.44 -8.96
C ILE A 139 1.00 -3.77 -8.41
N LEU A 140 1.99 -3.58 -9.27
CA LEU A 140 3.15 -2.73 -9.01
C LEU A 140 2.76 -1.27 -9.32
N SER A 141 2.66 -0.44 -8.29
CA SER A 141 2.38 1.00 -8.41
C SER A 141 3.69 1.77 -8.24
N TRP A 142 4.43 1.93 -9.34
CA TRP A 142 5.69 2.64 -9.31
C TRP A 142 5.52 4.15 -9.34
N LYS A 143 6.31 4.84 -8.52
CA LYS A 143 6.39 6.30 -8.47
C LYS A 143 7.67 6.77 -9.16
N PRO A 144 7.58 7.49 -10.30
CA PRO A 144 8.73 8.11 -10.92
C PRO A 144 9.41 9.12 -9.99
N GLN A 145 10.73 9.31 -10.15
CA GLN A 145 11.48 10.30 -9.38
C GLN A 145 11.03 11.72 -9.77
N PRO A 146 10.41 12.50 -8.86
CA PRO A 146 9.88 13.82 -9.20
C PRO A 146 10.95 14.81 -9.68
N ALA A 147 12.19 14.64 -9.22
CA ALA A 147 13.31 15.48 -9.65
C ALA A 147 13.57 15.42 -11.16
N GLN A 148 13.13 14.38 -11.86
CA GLN A 148 13.20 14.28 -13.31
C GLN A 148 12.25 15.25 -14.03
N LEU A 149 11.29 15.83 -13.31
CA LEU A 149 10.30 16.76 -13.84
C LEU A 149 10.63 18.24 -13.58
N VAL A 150 11.71 18.52 -12.84
CA VAL A 150 12.13 19.89 -12.50
C VAL A 150 13.49 20.21 -13.11
N GLY A 151 13.72 21.49 -13.37
CA GLY A 151 14.95 21.97 -13.98
C GLY A 151 14.88 21.96 -15.52
N GLN A 152 15.91 21.47 -16.15
CA GLN A 152 15.92 21.35 -17.62
C GLN A 152 15.08 20.14 -18.04
N TRP A 153 13.92 20.43 -18.59
CA TRP A 153 13.01 19.42 -19.12
C TRP A 153 13.59 18.78 -20.39
N ASP A 154 13.71 17.46 -20.37
CA ASP A 154 14.06 16.65 -21.55
C ASP A 154 13.03 15.52 -21.70
N GLU A 155 12.20 15.64 -22.72
CA GLU A 155 11.17 14.64 -23.04
C GLU A 155 11.77 13.28 -23.40
N GLY A 156 12.89 13.26 -24.13
CA GLY A 156 13.56 12.02 -24.54
C GLY A 156 14.09 11.24 -23.35
N MET A 157 14.72 11.94 -22.41
CA MET A 157 15.21 11.36 -21.16
C MET A 157 14.04 10.80 -20.33
N LEU A 158 12.95 11.56 -20.18
CA LEU A 158 11.79 11.11 -19.40
C LEU A 158 11.12 9.90 -20.04
N ARG A 159 10.91 9.91 -21.38
CA ARG A 159 10.37 8.76 -22.10
C ARG A 159 11.23 7.52 -21.92
N GLY A 160 12.56 7.66 -22.03
CA GLY A 160 13.51 6.58 -21.78
C GLY A 160 13.40 6.02 -20.37
N TYR A 161 13.31 6.89 -19.37
CA TYR A 161 13.16 6.53 -17.95
C TYR A 161 11.86 5.73 -17.68
N LEU A 162 10.73 6.24 -18.17
CA LEU A 162 9.43 5.56 -18.04
C LEU A 162 9.40 4.23 -18.80
N HIS A 163 10.00 4.19 -20.00
CA HIS A 163 10.08 2.98 -20.81
C HIS A 163 10.92 1.89 -20.14
N SER A 164 12.07 2.27 -19.57
CA SER A 164 12.92 1.33 -18.83
C SER A 164 12.21 0.73 -17.62
N ALA A 165 11.49 1.53 -16.85
CA ALA A 165 10.71 1.05 -15.73
C ALA A 165 9.59 0.10 -16.16
N ARG A 166 8.90 0.43 -17.28
CA ARG A 166 7.86 -0.44 -17.85
C ARG A 166 8.41 -1.78 -18.38
N GLN A 167 9.62 -1.78 -18.94
CA GLN A 167 10.24 -3.02 -19.40
C GLN A 167 10.71 -3.92 -18.26
N ALA A 168 11.04 -3.31 -17.12
CA ALA A 168 11.45 -4.04 -15.91
C ALA A 168 10.27 -4.65 -15.14
N ALA A 169 9.07 -4.12 -15.35
CA ALA A 169 7.83 -4.55 -14.68
C ALA A 169 7.02 -5.52 -15.54
#